data_16257134b2955988c35ff7aeb5a50c88
#
_entry.id   16257134b2955988c35ff7aeb5a50c88
#
_cell.length_a   1.000
_cell.length_b   1.000
_cell.length_c   1.000
_cell.angle_alpha   90.00
_cell.angle_beta   90.00
_cell.angle_gamma   90.00
#
_symmetry.space_group_name_H-M   'P 1'
#
loop_
_entity.id
_entity.type
_entity.pdbx_description
1 polymer ?
#
loop_
_entity_poly.entity_id
_entity_poly.type
_entity_poly.pdbx_seq_one_letter_code
_entity_poly.pdbx_strand_id
1 'polypeptide(L)'
;MRKRYCMGLMLALAIIMALCYLYVLQNNSVILEMADGVPVLRVSTQQSNNLITLWEDEEDGKSYFFLPSCIDHHKVTVGTDSVQFAGETYEKGDTFIWEEDTEHIVSIADDAYGVGHYEITFMKSENVPAVFINTESGDLSYLHEDKANYEPGDICVVRSEGLTEYQNVLPRISGRGNSTWGYEKKPYSIKLAADYPLCGLDKGDTFRLLALWREGSKMDNKIAMDLAEALGLSY
;
A
#
# COMPACT_ATOMS: atom_id res chain seq x y z
N MET A 1 -4.51 38.58 -31.97
CA MET A 1 -4.34 37.19 -32.36
C MET A 1 -3.57 36.35 -31.30
N ARG A 2 -2.39 36.73 -30.81
CA ARG A 2 -1.57 35.96 -29.83
C ARG A 2 -2.32 35.49 -28.56
N LYS A 3 -3.17 36.34 -27.95
CA LYS A 3 -3.91 35.97 -26.70
C LYS A 3 -4.92 34.83 -26.91
N ARG A 4 -5.54 34.70 -28.07
CA ARG A 4 -6.49 33.60 -28.37
C ARG A 4 -5.78 32.28 -28.58
N TYR A 5 -4.58 32.28 -29.18
CA TYR A 5 -3.75 31.08 -29.32
C TYR A 5 -3.22 30.57 -27.98
N CYS A 6 -2.79 31.47 -27.07
CA CYS A 6 -2.37 31.06 -25.72
C CYS A 6 -3.51 30.44 -24.91
N MET A 7 -4.72 30.99 -25.00
CA MET A 7 -5.88 30.46 -24.28
C MET A 7 -6.31 29.07 -24.81
N GLY A 8 -6.24 28.89 -26.15
CA GLY A 8 -6.52 27.56 -26.75
C GLY A 8 -5.47 26.52 -26.36
N LEU A 9 -4.19 26.89 -26.30
CA LEU A 9 -3.11 26.00 -25.89
C LEU A 9 -3.24 25.60 -24.41
N MET A 10 -3.58 26.54 -23.54
CA MET A 10 -3.80 26.29 -22.11
C MET A 10 -5.01 25.35 -21.87
N LEU A 11 -6.08 25.54 -22.62
CA LEU A 11 -7.25 24.68 -22.55
C LEU A 11 -6.95 23.25 -23.05
N ALA A 12 -6.21 23.12 -24.16
CA ALA A 12 -5.78 21.83 -24.67
C ALA A 12 -4.87 21.08 -23.68
N LEU A 13 -3.92 21.79 -23.05
CA LEU A 13 -3.06 21.23 -21.99
C LEU A 13 -3.87 20.77 -20.78
N ALA A 14 -4.84 21.56 -20.34
CA ALA A 14 -5.72 21.20 -19.22
C ALA A 14 -6.57 19.95 -19.54
N ILE A 15 -7.09 19.84 -20.77
CA ILE A 15 -7.84 18.66 -21.24
C ILE A 15 -6.92 17.43 -21.28
N ILE A 16 -5.71 17.56 -21.80
CA ILE A 16 -4.74 16.46 -21.86
C ILE A 16 -4.38 16.01 -20.45
N MET A 17 -4.12 16.92 -19.52
CA MET A 17 -3.86 16.57 -18.12
C MET A 17 -5.04 15.88 -17.46
N ALA A 18 -6.26 16.36 -17.69
CA ALA A 18 -7.47 15.73 -17.18
C ALA A 18 -7.67 14.31 -17.76
N LEU A 19 -7.40 14.12 -19.07
CA LEU A 19 -7.48 12.80 -19.71
C LEU A 19 -6.38 11.87 -19.21
N CYS A 20 -5.16 12.37 -19.00
CA CYS A 20 -4.09 11.58 -18.39
C CYS A 20 -4.43 11.21 -16.95
N TYR A 21 -4.98 12.10 -16.16
CA TYR A 21 -5.43 11.84 -14.79
C TYR A 21 -6.55 10.78 -14.77
N LEU A 22 -7.56 10.92 -15.61
CA LEU A 22 -8.63 9.92 -15.77
C LEU A 22 -8.09 8.55 -16.25
N TYR A 23 -7.09 8.55 -17.13
CA TYR A 23 -6.43 7.32 -17.59
C TYR A 23 -5.67 6.63 -16.46
N VAL A 24 -4.98 7.40 -15.60
CA VAL A 24 -4.31 6.89 -14.39
C VAL A 24 -5.33 6.25 -13.43
N LEU A 25 -6.43 6.96 -13.15
CA LEU A 25 -7.48 6.46 -12.26
C LEU A 25 -8.16 5.18 -12.80
N GLN A 26 -8.33 5.06 -14.11
CA GLN A 26 -8.95 3.89 -14.73
C GLN A 26 -8.07 2.62 -14.70
N ASN A 27 -6.76 2.77 -14.51
CA ASN A 27 -5.83 1.64 -14.52
C ASN A 27 -5.47 1.12 -13.13
N ASN A 28 -5.91 1.79 -12.07
CA ASN A 28 -5.76 1.27 -10.72
C ASN A 28 -6.96 0.36 -10.40
N SER A 29 -6.69 -0.89 -10.08
CA SER A 29 -7.74 -1.86 -9.74
C SER A 29 -7.38 -2.62 -8.48
N VAL A 30 -8.42 -3.04 -7.75
CA VAL A 30 -8.32 -3.93 -6.61
C VAL A 30 -9.13 -5.17 -6.92
N ILE A 31 -8.49 -6.33 -6.84
CA ILE A 31 -9.11 -7.62 -7.13
C ILE A 31 -8.96 -8.50 -5.87
N LEU A 32 -10.08 -9.05 -5.39
CA LEU A 32 -10.08 -10.02 -4.29
C LEU A 32 -9.81 -11.41 -4.84
N GLU A 33 -8.76 -12.03 -4.37
CA GLU A 33 -8.30 -13.37 -4.76
C GLU A 33 -8.02 -14.23 -3.54
N MET A 34 -7.75 -15.51 -3.75
CA MET A 34 -7.18 -16.41 -2.75
C MET A 34 -5.74 -16.73 -3.11
N ALA A 35 -4.84 -16.64 -2.15
CA ALA A 35 -3.45 -17.06 -2.28
C ALA A 35 -3.07 -17.89 -1.04
N ASP A 36 -2.56 -19.10 -1.27
CA ASP A 36 -2.18 -20.04 -0.20
C ASP A 36 -3.30 -20.29 0.84
N GLY A 37 -4.56 -20.23 0.41
CA GLY A 37 -5.73 -20.43 1.24
C GLY A 37 -6.16 -19.21 2.08
N VAL A 38 -5.54 -18.05 1.87
CA VAL A 38 -5.85 -16.80 2.57
C VAL A 38 -6.39 -15.77 1.58
N PRO A 39 -7.40 -14.95 1.96
CA PRO A 39 -7.84 -13.83 1.13
C PRO A 39 -6.72 -12.80 0.94
N VAL A 40 -6.55 -12.36 -0.29
CA VAL A 40 -5.61 -11.31 -0.66
C VAL A 40 -6.28 -10.29 -1.57
N LEU A 41 -5.85 -9.05 -1.50
CA LEU A 41 -6.20 -8.02 -2.47
C LEU A 41 -5.02 -7.78 -3.41
N ARG A 42 -5.22 -8.05 -4.69
CA ARG A 42 -4.28 -7.64 -5.72
C ARG A 42 -4.54 -6.19 -6.08
N VAL A 43 -3.60 -5.33 -5.74
CA VAL A 43 -3.62 -3.90 -6.08
C VAL A 43 -2.76 -3.69 -7.32
N SER A 44 -3.41 -3.41 -8.44
CA SER A 44 -2.74 -3.10 -9.70
C SER A 44 -2.70 -1.59 -9.91
N THR A 45 -1.52 -1.07 -10.22
CA THR A 45 -1.30 0.29 -10.69
C THR A 45 -0.73 0.25 -12.10
N GLN A 46 -0.45 1.39 -12.73
CA GLN A 46 0.11 1.43 -14.08
C GLN A 46 1.43 0.66 -14.24
N GLN A 47 2.21 0.51 -13.18
CA GLN A 47 3.57 -0.02 -13.24
C GLN A 47 3.83 -1.14 -12.23
N SER A 48 2.91 -1.41 -11.33
CA SER A 48 3.10 -2.41 -10.28
C SER A 48 1.85 -3.24 -10.05
N ASN A 49 2.08 -4.44 -9.55
CA ASN A 49 1.05 -5.39 -9.21
C ASN A 49 1.43 -5.99 -7.85
N ASN A 50 0.75 -5.58 -6.80
CA ASN A 50 1.12 -5.88 -5.42
C ASN A 50 0.00 -6.64 -4.72
N LEU A 51 0.35 -7.54 -3.80
CA LEU A 51 -0.60 -8.25 -2.96
C LEU A 51 -0.66 -7.60 -1.57
N ILE A 52 -1.87 -7.48 -1.06
CA ILE A 52 -2.16 -7.12 0.33
C ILE A 52 -2.83 -8.32 0.95
N THR A 53 -2.16 -8.96 1.91
CA THR A 53 -2.71 -10.10 2.64
C THR A 53 -3.70 -9.63 3.68
N LEU A 54 -4.76 -10.39 3.91
CA LEU A 54 -5.67 -10.18 5.04
C LEU A 54 -4.86 -10.26 6.34
N TRP A 55 -4.96 -9.22 7.16
CA TRP A 55 -4.31 -9.17 8.46
C TRP A 55 -5.33 -9.49 9.55
N GLU A 56 -4.98 -10.40 10.44
CA GLU A 56 -5.79 -10.78 11.59
C GLU A 56 -5.15 -10.18 12.85
N ASP A 57 -5.94 -9.43 13.61
CA ASP A 57 -5.52 -8.87 14.88
C ASP A 57 -5.68 -9.95 15.97
N GLU A 58 -4.55 -10.37 16.56
CA GLU A 58 -4.53 -11.39 17.61
C GLU A 58 -5.20 -10.92 18.91
N GLU A 59 -5.31 -9.59 19.15
CA GLU A 59 -5.90 -9.06 20.37
C GLU A 59 -7.43 -9.06 20.33
N ASP A 60 -8.05 -8.69 19.21
CA ASP A 60 -9.51 -8.59 19.06
C ASP A 60 -10.11 -9.67 18.13
N GLY A 61 -9.27 -10.45 17.44
CA GLY A 61 -9.69 -11.53 16.54
C GLY A 61 -10.36 -11.02 15.24
N LYS A 62 -10.19 -9.74 14.92
CA LYS A 62 -10.77 -9.13 13.72
C LYS A 62 -9.80 -9.16 12.56
N SER A 63 -10.35 -9.19 11.36
CA SER A 63 -9.55 -9.21 10.14
C SER A 63 -9.69 -7.89 9.39
N TYR A 64 -8.56 -7.41 8.84
CA TYR A 64 -8.47 -6.11 8.19
C TYR A 64 -7.80 -6.20 6.84
N PHE A 65 -8.32 -5.44 5.86
CA PHE A 65 -7.59 -5.06 4.68
C PHE A 65 -7.23 -3.58 4.74
N PHE A 66 -5.93 -3.28 4.69
CA PHE A 66 -5.42 -1.92 4.65
C PHE A 66 -5.11 -1.52 3.21
N LEU A 67 -5.99 -0.72 2.60
CA LEU A 67 -5.81 -0.24 1.24
C LEU A 67 -4.94 1.02 1.19
N PRO A 68 -4.07 1.14 0.21
CA PRO A 68 -3.27 2.34 0.03
C PRO A 68 -4.12 3.52 -0.48
N SER A 69 -3.68 4.75 -0.16
CA SER A 69 -4.34 5.99 -0.60
C SER A 69 -4.44 6.15 -2.11
N CYS A 70 -3.57 5.50 -2.88
CA CYS A 70 -3.59 5.53 -4.34
C CYS A 70 -4.78 4.79 -4.97
N ILE A 71 -5.58 4.06 -4.20
CA ILE A 71 -6.82 3.45 -4.63
C ILE A 71 -7.95 4.45 -4.41
N ASP A 72 -8.45 5.00 -5.49
CA ASP A 72 -9.41 6.11 -5.47
C ASP A 72 -10.87 5.66 -5.26
N HIS A 73 -11.14 4.35 -5.26
CA HIS A 73 -12.51 3.84 -5.21
C HIS A 73 -12.66 2.78 -4.13
N HIS A 74 -13.76 2.88 -3.37
CA HIS A 74 -14.23 1.84 -2.45
C HIS A 74 -14.78 0.61 -3.20
N LYS A 75 -14.07 0.19 -4.27
CA LYS A 75 -14.49 -0.89 -5.17
C LYS A 75 -13.49 -2.02 -5.16
N VAL A 76 -14.02 -3.23 -5.06
CA VAL A 76 -13.24 -4.46 -5.20
C VAL A 76 -13.89 -5.33 -6.26
N THR A 77 -13.09 -5.81 -7.21
CA THR A 77 -13.53 -6.78 -8.23
C THR A 77 -13.31 -8.19 -7.71
N VAL A 78 -14.26 -9.08 -7.97
CA VAL A 78 -14.17 -10.49 -7.60
C VAL A 78 -13.25 -11.23 -8.56
N GLY A 79 -12.15 -11.77 -8.05
CA GLY A 79 -11.19 -12.60 -8.77
C GLY A 79 -11.38 -14.10 -8.54
N THR A 80 -12.04 -14.47 -7.44
CA THR A 80 -12.46 -15.85 -7.07
C THR A 80 -13.72 -16.26 -7.86
N ASP A 81 -14.26 -17.44 -7.61
CA ASP A 81 -15.47 -17.87 -8.34
C ASP A 81 -16.69 -17.05 -7.96
N SER A 82 -16.91 -16.85 -6.66
CA SER A 82 -17.93 -15.92 -6.17
C SER A 82 -17.62 -15.37 -4.78
N VAL A 83 -18.23 -14.24 -4.48
CA VAL A 83 -18.17 -13.58 -3.16
C VAL A 83 -19.58 -13.22 -2.72
N GLN A 84 -19.95 -13.61 -1.51
CA GLN A 84 -21.12 -13.09 -0.84
C GLN A 84 -20.71 -11.93 0.07
N PHE A 85 -21.25 -10.74 -0.19
CA PHE A 85 -20.93 -9.50 0.51
C PHE A 85 -22.21 -8.70 0.75
N ALA A 86 -22.40 -8.25 2.00
CA ALA A 86 -23.58 -7.50 2.41
C ALA A 86 -24.94 -8.16 2.03
N GLY A 87 -24.98 -9.50 1.97
CA GLY A 87 -26.18 -10.28 1.63
C GLY A 87 -26.43 -10.47 0.14
N GLU A 88 -25.59 -9.92 -0.72
CA GLU A 88 -25.63 -10.11 -2.17
C GLU A 88 -24.51 -11.03 -2.62
N THR A 89 -24.72 -11.72 -3.76
CA THR A 89 -23.71 -12.60 -4.36
C THR A 89 -23.15 -11.95 -5.62
N TYR A 90 -21.82 -11.91 -5.70
CA TYR A 90 -21.06 -11.36 -6.82
C TYR A 90 -20.24 -12.49 -7.45
N GLU A 91 -20.37 -12.66 -8.75
CA GLU A 91 -19.61 -13.65 -9.52
C GLU A 91 -18.27 -13.09 -9.97
N LYS A 92 -17.38 -13.96 -10.43
CA LYS A 92 -16.06 -13.58 -10.95
C LYS A 92 -16.15 -12.48 -12.01
N GLY A 93 -15.45 -11.38 -11.76
CA GLY A 93 -15.46 -10.19 -12.61
C GLY A 93 -16.46 -9.11 -12.19
N ASP A 94 -17.42 -9.43 -11.31
CA ASP A 94 -18.31 -8.43 -10.73
C ASP A 94 -17.55 -7.52 -9.75
N THR A 95 -18.14 -6.40 -9.39
CA THR A 95 -17.55 -5.42 -8.48
C THR A 95 -18.52 -5.08 -7.36
N PHE A 96 -18.07 -5.17 -6.11
CA PHE A 96 -18.80 -4.68 -4.96
C PHE A 96 -18.17 -3.40 -4.40
N ILE A 97 -18.97 -2.65 -3.63
CA ILE A 97 -18.55 -1.41 -2.96
C ILE A 97 -18.54 -1.68 -1.45
N TRP A 98 -17.46 -1.30 -0.79
CA TRP A 98 -17.31 -1.41 0.66
C TRP A 98 -17.35 -0.03 1.33
N GLU A 99 -17.65 -0.03 2.63
CA GLU A 99 -17.66 1.16 3.48
C GLU A 99 -16.49 1.10 4.46
N GLU A 100 -15.82 2.25 4.67
CA GLU A 100 -14.70 2.34 5.62
C GLU A 100 -15.16 2.08 7.06
N ASP A 101 -14.26 1.51 7.85
CA ASP A 101 -14.47 1.24 9.28
C ASP A 101 -15.75 0.43 9.59
N THR A 102 -16.30 -0.24 8.57
CA THR A 102 -17.49 -1.09 8.71
C THR A 102 -17.07 -2.55 8.60
N GLU A 103 -17.47 -3.35 9.58
CA GLU A 103 -17.24 -4.80 9.56
C GLU A 103 -18.23 -5.47 8.61
N HIS A 104 -17.71 -6.24 7.67
CA HIS A 104 -18.49 -6.98 6.69
C HIS A 104 -18.30 -8.49 6.87
N ILE A 105 -19.41 -9.22 6.87
CA ILE A 105 -19.36 -10.69 6.75
C ILE A 105 -19.19 -11.02 5.27
N VAL A 106 -18.07 -11.66 4.94
CA VAL A 106 -17.68 -11.99 3.57
C VAL A 106 -17.52 -13.50 3.45
N SER A 107 -18.27 -14.12 2.53
CA SER A 107 -18.07 -15.52 2.17
C SER A 107 -17.43 -15.59 0.80
N ILE A 108 -16.29 -16.25 0.71
CA ILE A 108 -15.50 -16.35 -0.53
C ILE A 108 -15.54 -17.81 -0.97
N ALA A 109 -15.99 -18.07 -2.20
CA ALA A 109 -15.92 -19.36 -2.84
C ALA A 109 -14.81 -19.37 -3.89
N ASP A 110 -13.96 -20.39 -3.85
CA ASP A 110 -12.85 -20.59 -4.77
C ASP A 110 -12.66 -22.08 -5.05
N ASP A 111 -12.53 -22.47 -6.31
CA ASP A 111 -12.42 -23.87 -6.74
C ASP A 111 -11.23 -24.61 -6.12
N ALA A 112 -10.13 -23.90 -5.85
CA ALA A 112 -8.92 -24.49 -5.29
C ALA A 112 -8.97 -24.60 -3.76
N TYR A 113 -9.66 -23.68 -3.08
CA TYR A 113 -9.62 -23.55 -1.60
C TYR A 113 -10.97 -23.78 -0.93
N GLY A 114 -12.05 -23.95 -1.69
CA GLY A 114 -13.40 -24.17 -1.16
C GLY A 114 -14.09 -22.89 -0.72
N VAL A 115 -14.93 -22.94 0.30
CA VAL A 115 -15.68 -21.80 0.82
C VAL A 115 -15.14 -21.39 2.17
N GLY A 116 -14.66 -20.15 2.26
CA GLY A 116 -14.23 -19.50 3.51
C GLY A 116 -15.22 -18.43 3.97
N HIS A 117 -15.32 -18.22 5.28
CA HIS A 117 -16.13 -17.16 5.90
C HIS A 117 -15.24 -16.26 6.73
N TYR A 118 -15.33 -14.96 6.51
CA TYR A 118 -14.45 -13.96 7.12
C TYR A 118 -15.28 -12.78 7.62
N GLU A 119 -14.84 -12.19 8.74
CA GLU A 119 -15.31 -10.88 9.21
C GLU A 119 -14.23 -9.87 8.87
N ILE A 120 -14.47 -9.05 7.84
CA ILE A 120 -13.45 -8.17 7.25
C ILE A 120 -13.84 -6.72 7.43
N THR A 121 -12.93 -5.92 7.98
CA THR A 121 -13.01 -4.46 7.95
C THR A 121 -12.04 -3.94 6.90
N PHE A 122 -12.55 -3.11 5.98
CA PHE A 122 -11.73 -2.42 5.00
C PHE A 122 -11.34 -1.05 5.54
N MET A 123 -10.06 -0.76 5.53
CA MET A 123 -9.51 0.53 5.93
C MET A 123 -8.67 1.11 4.78
N LYS A 124 -8.70 2.42 4.62
CA LYS A 124 -7.94 3.09 3.58
C LYS A 124 -7.09 4.21 4.17
N SER A 125 -5.83 4.27 3.77
CA SER A 125 -4.97 5.40 4.10
C SER A 125 -5.33 6.61 3.25
N GLU A 126 -5.30 7.81 3.85
CA GLU A 126 -5.57 9.07 3.19
C GLU A 126 -4.29 9.89 3.00
N ASN A 127 -4.11 10.44 1.79
CA ASN A 127 -3.08 11.44 1.48
C ASN A 127 -1.62 11.05 1.82
N VAL A 128 -1.30 9.77 1.89
CA VAL A 128 0.06 9.27 2.13
C VAL A 128 0.55 8.40 0.97
N PRO A 129 1.86 8.43 0.63
CA PRO A 129 2.41 7.51 -0.34
C PRO A 129 2.31 6.06 0.15
N ALA A 130 2.08 5.13 -0.77
CA ALA A 130 2.18 3.69 -0.53
C ALA A 130 3.57 3.19 -0.92
N VAL A 131 4.19 2.39 -0.06
CA VAL A 131 5.48 1.74 -0.33
C VAL A 131 5.25 0.24 -0.40
N PHE A 132 5.40 -0.33 -1.58
CA PHE A 132 5.32 -1.77 -1.81
C PHE A 132 6.73 -2.33 -1.91
N ILE A 133 7.00 -3.38 -1.16
CA ILE A 133 8.27 -4.09 -1.17
C ILE A 133 7.98 -5.57 -1.37
N ASN A 134 8.54 -6.14 -2.43
CA ASN A 134 8.51 -7.58 -2.67
C ASN A 134 9.91 -8.12 -2.44
N THR A 135 10.08 -9.00 -1.48
CA THR A 135 11.35 -9.64 -1.16
C THR A 135 11.65 -10.79 -2.14
N GLU A 136 12.90 -11.17 -2.30
CA GLU A 136 13.29 -12.28 -3.18
C GLU A 136 12.65 -13.61 -2.73
N SER A 137 12.51 -13.82 -1.42
CA SER A 137 11.84 -15.01 -0.86
C SER A 137 10.33 -15.00 -1.03
N GLY A 138 9.71 -13.85 -1.31
CA GLY A 138 8.27 -13.67 -1.44
C GLY A 138 7.54 -13.38 -0.12
N ASP A 139 8.22 -13.50 1.02
CA ASP A 139 7.70 -13.19 2.35
C ASP A 139 8.76 -12.54 3.26
N LEU A 140 8.48 -12.39 4.54
CA LEU A 140 9.39 -11.81 5.51
C LEU A 140 9.95 -12.83 6.51
N SER A 141 9.64 -14.12 6.36
CA SER A 141 10.00 -15.16 7.33
C SER A 141 11.50 -15.23 7.56
N TYR A 142 12.28 -15.24 6.49
CA TYR A 142 13.74 -15.25 6.58
C TYR A 142 14.31 -14.02 7.31
N LEU A 143 13.75 -12.84 7.07
CA LEU A 143 14.16 -11.61 7.76
C LEU A 143 13.77 -11.64 9.25
N HIS A 144 12.68 -12.33 9.60
CA HIS A 144 12.19 -12.43 10.97
C HIS A 144 12.95 -13.44 11.82
N GLU A 145 13.64 -14.42 11.22
CA GLU A 145 14.48 -15.37 11.95
C GLU A 145 15.63 -14.68 12.70
N ASP A 146 16.29 -13.72 12.07
CA ASP A 146 17.36 -12.92 12.70
C ASP A 146 17.37 -11.49 12.11
N LYS A 147 17.42 -10.50 12.99
CA LYS A 147 17.55 -9.09 12.59
C LYS A 147 18.76 -8.81 11.69
N ALA A 148 19.81 -9.63 11.77
CA ALA A 148 21.00 -9.50 10.94
C ALA A 148 20.78 -10.01 9.50
N ASN A 149 19.74 -10.81 9.27
CA ASN A 149 19.39 -11.31 7.95
C ASN A 149 19.01 -10.14 7.04
N TYR A 150 19.33 -10.29 5.78
CA TYR A 150 18.95 -9.35 4.73
C TYR A 150 18.76 -10.09 3.41
N GLU A 151 17.94 -9.53 2.56
CA GLU A 151 17.75 -10.02 1.20
C GLU A 151 17.48 -8.86 0.23
N PRO A 152 17.67 -9.08 -1.07
CA PRO A 152 17.23 -8.15 -2.10
C PRO A 152 15.74 -8.29 -2.36
N GLY A 153 15.21 -7.44 -3.24
CA GLY A 153 13.84 -7.46 -3.72
C GLY A 153 13.58 -6.35 -4.71
N ASP A 154 12.33 -5.95 -4.79
CA ASP A 154 11.86 -4.82 -5.57
C ASP A 154 11.11 -3.83 -4.68
N ILE A 155 11.21 -2.57 -5.01
CA ILE A 155 10.46 -1.49 -4.35
C ILE A 155 9.67 -0.69 -5.37
N CYS A 156 8.41 -0.41 -5.05
CA CYS A 156 7.58 0.53 -5.78
C CYS A 156 6.95 1.52 -4.79
N VAL A 157 7.14 2.81 -5.03
CA VAL A 157 6.52 3.89 -4.27
C VAL A 157 5.51 4.60 -5.15
N VAL A 158 4.27 4.64 -4.69
CA VAL A 158 3.14 5.24 -5.39
C VAL A 158 2.59 6.38 -4.54
N ARG A 159 2.51 7.57 -5.12
CA ARG A 159 1.93 8.74 -4.46
C ARG A 159 0.44 8.55 -4.22
N SER A 160 -0.11 9.36 -3.33
CA SER A 160 -1.55 9.37 -3.03
C SER A 160 -2.43 9.55 -4.28
N GLU A 161 -1.94 10.26 -5.28
CA GLU A 161 -2.62 10.48 -6.55
C GLU A 161 -2.52 9.29 -7.52
N GLY A 162 -1.90 8.18 -7.12
CA GLY A 162 -1.75 6.97 -7.95
C GLY A 162 -0.58 7.00 -8.93
N LEU A 163 0.26 8.04 -8.88
CA LEU A 163 1.44 8.15 -9.74
C LEU A 163 2.63 7.43 -9.09
N THR A 164 3.33 6.60 -9.86
CA THR A 164 4.57 5.99 -9.40
C THR A 164 5.65 7.06 -9.26
N GLU A 165 6.17 7.22 -8.04
CA GLU A 165 7.27 8.11 -7.73
C GLU A 165 8.63 7.45 -7.95
N TYR A 166 8.75 6.21 -7.50
CA TYR A 166 9.99 5.43 -7.59
C TYR A 166 9.68 3.95 -7.80
N GLN A 167 10.38 3.32 -8.72
CA GLN A 167 10.32 1.87 -8.92
C GLN A 167 11.70 1.38 -9.35
N ASN A 168 12.25 0.42 -8.62
CA ASN A 168 13.56 -0.15 -8.92
C ASN A 168 13.77 -1.46 -8.14
N VAL A 169 14.86 -2.16 -8.45
CA VAL A 169 15.38 -3.20 -7.57
C VAL A 169 15.73 -2.61 -6.21
N LEU A 170 15.50 -3.38 -5.17
CA LEU A 170 15.88 -3.08 -3.79
C LEU A 170 17.06 -3.95 -3.40
N PRO A 171 18.31 -3.46 -3.46
CA PRO A 171 19.50 -4.27 -3.18
C PRO A 171 19.50 -4.88 -1.78
N ARG A 172 18.81 -4.26 -0.83
CA ARG A 172 18.77 -4.77 0.53
C ARG A 172 17.55 -4.28 1.29
N ILE A 173 16.88 -5.23 1.95
CA ILE A 173 16.01 -4.99 3.11
C ILE A 173 16.52 -5.83 4.28
N SER A 174 16.48 -5.29 5.48
CA SER A 174 16.89 -5.98 6.72
C SER A 174 16.11 -5.47 7.92
N GLY A 175 16.04 -6.27 8.97
CA GLY A 175 15.50 -5.85 10.25
C GLY A 175 16.33 -4.73 10.89
N ARG A 176 15.69 -3.91 11.73
CA ARG A 176 16.37 -2.87 12.53
C ARG A 176 15.74 -2.69 13.92
N GLY A 177 16.37 -1.84 14.71
CA GLY A 177 15.93 -1.55 16.07
C GLY A 177 16.46 -2.58 17.08
N ASN A 178 16.27 -2.30 18.34
CA ASN A 178 16.61 -3.20 19.45
C ASN A 178 15.32 -3.73 20.09
N SER A 179 14.76 -3.03 21.06
CA SER A 179 13.51 -3.41 21.71
C SER A 179 12.32 -3.46 20.72
N THR A 180 12.30 -2.57 19.74
CA THR A 180 11.25 -2.51 18.71
C THR A 180 11.24 -3.71 17.76
N TRP A 181 12.34 -4.44 17.63
CA TRP A 181 12.41 -5.67 16.86
C TRP A 181 11.59 -6.81 17.49
N GLY A 182 11.39 -6.77 18.80
CA GLY A 182 10.60 -7.75 19.53
C GLY A 182 9.08 -7.56 19.41
N TYR A 183 8.63 -6.48 18.77
CA TYR A 183 7.19 -6.24 18.59
C TYR A 183 6.66 -6.94 17.36
N GLU A 184 5.35 -7.16 17.29
CA GLU A 184 4.67 -7.78 16.17
C GLU A 184 4.94 -7.01 14.87
N LYS A 185 4.62 -5.71 14.81
CA LYS A 185 5.02 -4.85 13.70
C LYS A 185 6.48 -4.44 13.83
N LYS A 186 7.32 -4.96 12.93
CA LYS A 186 8.76 -4.78 12.96
C LYS A 186 9.22 -3.59 12.11
N PRO A 187 10.26 -2.87 12.54
CA PRO A 187 10.90 -1.84 11.73
C PRO A 187 11.96 -2.41 10.80
N TYR A 188 12.15 -1.80 9.63
CA TYR A 188 13.12 -2.23 8.63
C TYR A 188 14.07 -1.12 8.22
N SER A 189 15.19 -1.52 7.63
CA SER A 189 16.14 -0.68 6.94
C SER A 189 16.16 -1.10 5.47
N ILE A 190 15.99 -0.16 4.57
CA ILE A 190 16.06 -0.40 3.13
C ILE A 190 17.23 0.36 2.53
N LYS A 191 17.86 -0.24 1.51
CA LYS A 191 18.88 0.40 0.70
C LYS A 191 18.45 0.41 -0.75
N LEU A 192 18.36 1.59 -1.34
CA LEU A 192 18.02 1.77 -2.75
C LEU A 192 19.22 1.48 -3.65
N ALA A 193 18.95 1.25 -4.93
CA ALA A 193 19.99 1.04 -5.95
C ALA A 193 20.85 2.28 -6.24
N ALA A 194 20.31 3.47 -5.97
CA ALA A 194 21.00 4.76 -6.09
C ALA A 194 20.36 5.79 -5.16
N ASP A 195 21.08 6.86 -4.90
CA ASP A 195 20.55 8.01 -4.16
C ASP A 195 19.31 8.60 -4.79
N TYR A 196 18.22 8.71 -4.02
CA TYR A 196 16.94 9.25 -4.45
C TYR A 196 16.25 10.02 -3.31
N PRO A 197 15.55 11.15 -3.57
CA PRO A 197 14.80 11.90 -2.57
C PRO A 197 13.41 11.26 -2.34
N LEU A 198 13.39 10.09 -1.72
CA LEU A 198 12.18 9.28 -1.55
C LEU A 198 11.13 9.99 -0.69
N CYS A 199 9.90 10.08 -1.16
CA CYS A 199 8.78 10.74 -0.47
C CYS A 199 9.08 12.19 -0.05
N GLY A 200 9.89 12.92 -0.82
CA GLY A 200 10.27 14.29 -0.52
C GLY A 200 11.32 14.44 0.59
N LEU A 201 11.88 13.35 1.09
CA LEU A 201 12.99 13.38 2.03
C LEU A 201 14.31 13.77 1.35
N ASP A 202 15.34 14.05 2.13
CA ASP A 202 16.67 14.32 1.60
C ASP A 202 17.19 13.16 0.74
N LYS A 203 17.97 13.52 -0.28
CA LYS A 203 18.56 12.56 -1.19
C LYS A 203 19.52 11.61 -0.48
N GLY A 204 19.27 10.32 -0.60
CA GLY A 204 20.09 9.25 -0.04
C GLY A 204 19.71 7.88 -0.60
N ASP A 205 20.51 6.88 -0.28
CA ASP A 205 20.26 5.49 -0.69
C ASP A 205 19.71 4.61 0.45
N THR A 206 19.74 5.10 1.67
CA THR A 206 19.38 4.29 2.84
C THR A 206 18.29 4.96 3.65
N PHE A 207 17.15 4.28 3.78
CA PHE A 207 15.98 4.77 4.53
C PHE A 207 15.61 3.83 5.67
N ARG A 208 14.87 4.39 6.65
CA ARG A 208 14.41 3.68 7.84
C ARG A 208 12.89 3.66 7.87
N LEU A 209 12.32 2.46 7.80
CA LEU A 209 10.88 2.23 7.97
C LEU A 209 10.62 2.00 9.45
N LEU A 210 10.01 2.98 10.12
CA LEU A 210 9.71 2.91 11.54
C LEU A 210 8.36 2.22 11.74
N ALA A 211 8.31 1.25 12.64
CA ALA A 211 7.07 0.52 12.92
C ALA A 211 6.04 1.38 13.66
N LEU A 212 6.49 2.25 14.57
CA LEU A 212 5.63 3.10 15.43
C LEU A 212 4.53 2.29 16.14
N TRP A 213 4.83 1.04 16.52
CA TRP A 213 3.86 0.06 17.01
C TRP A 213 3.10 0.53 18.24
N ARG A 214 3.82 1.13 19.20
CA ARG A 214 3.26 1.59 20.48
C ARG A 214 2.68 3.00 20.46
N GLU A 215 2.83 3.72 19.38
CA GLU A 215 2.35 5.09 19.26
C GLU A 215 0.92 5.09 18.71
N GLY A 216 -0.06 5.51 19.48
CA GLY A 216 -1.45 5.58 19.04
C GLY A 216 -1.65 6.53 17.85
N SER A 217 -1.02 7.71 17.88
CA SER A 217 -1.12 8.71 16.81
C SER A 217 -0.27 8.41 15.58
N LYS A 218 0.80 7.59 15.71
CA LYS A 218 1.86 7.38 14.70
C LYS A 218 2.60 8.66 14.30
N MET A 219 2.45 9.75 15.03
CA MET A 219 2.96 11.10 14.70
C MET A 219 4.08 11.59 15.61
N ASP A 220 4.33 10.95 16.75
CA ASP A 220 5.24 11.47 17.78
C ASP A 220 6.65 11.74 17.24
N ASN A 221 7.21 10.84 16.45
CA ASN A 221 8.52 11.04 15.82
C ASN A 221 8.50 12.20 14.80
N LYS A 222 7.43 12.32 14.00
CA LYS A 222 7.30 13.41 13.04
C LYS A 222 7.22 14.76 13.75
N ILE A 223 6.42 14.87 14.80
CA ILE A 223 6.29 16.09 15.61
C ILE A 223 7.62 16.44 16.26
N ALA A 224 8.35 15.47 16.80
CA ALA A 224 9.65 15.69 17.40
C ALA A 224 10.70 16.20 16.39
N MET A 225 10.71 15.63 15.17
CA MET A 225 11.61 16.06 14.10
C MET A 225 11.27 17.48 13.62
N ASP A 226 9.99 17.77 13.38
CA ASP A 226 9.53 19.10 12.96
C ASP A 226 9.86 20.17 14.01
N LEU A 227 9.71 19.83 15.31
CA LEU A 227 10.08 20.71 16.39
C LEU A 227 11.59 20.94 16.45
N ALA A 228 12.40 19.90 16.26
CA ALA A 228 13.86 20.00 16.22
C ALA A 228 14.30 20.92 15.07
N GLU A 229 13.73 20.76 13.87
CA GLU A 229 13.98 21.64 12.73
C GLU A 229 13.59 23.09 13.02
N ALA A 230 12.40 23.32 13.57
CA ALA A 230 11.93 24.66 13.94
C ALA A 230 12.82 25.35 14.99
N LEU A 231 13.50 24.56 15.84
CA LEU A 231 14.46 25.03 16.85
C LEU A 231 15.90 25.14 16.31
N GLY A 232 16.15 24.81 15.06
CA GLY A 232 17.48 24.82 14.44
C GLY A 232 18.41 23.74 15.00
N LEU A 233 17.87 22.66 15.55
CA LEU A 233 18.64 21.51 16.03
C LEU A 233 18.95 20.55 14.88
N SER A 234 20.18 20.04 14.84
CA SER A 234 20.55 18.94 13.93
C SER A 234 20.17 17.59 14.53
N TYR A 235 19.58 16.72 13.78
CA TYR A 235 19.16 15.36 14.17
C TYR A 235 19.52 14.30 13.12
#